data_4f8da94fd8513b592e28fceb11cf862d
#
_entry.id   4f8da94fd8513b592e28fceb11cf862d
#
_cell.length_a   1.000
_cell.length_b   1.000
_cell.length_c   1.000
_cell.angle_alpha   90.00
_cell.angle_beta   90.00
_cell.angle_gamma   90.00
#
_symmetry.space_group_name_H-M   'P 1'
#
loop_
_entity.id
_entity.type
_entity.pdbx_description
1 polymer ?
#
loop_
_entity_poly.entity_id
_entity_poly.type
_entity_poly.pdbx_seq_one_letter_code
_entity_poly.pdbx_strand_id
1 'polypeptide(L)'
;MNRAHLLYRDVLDIPADQWLEQHVYLSREVSPNAPGNLSLTGQPWAREILRTIASPYTREVELVMGAQTGKTTILLLAWLLFARFHPQPCLIGLSTDPLADRLAKRRLIPLIQANPAWGDKLPPANQGQESMILYPGQYTF
;
A
#
# COMPACT_ATOMS: atom_id res chain seq x y z
N MET A 1 -13.04 6.51 25.09
CA MET A 1 -12.19 5.35 24.73
C MET A 1 -12.43 5.03 23.27
N ASN A 2 -11.49 5.31 22.40
CA ASN A 2 -11.73 5.31 20.96
C ASN A 2 -11.61 3.88 20.41
N ARG A 3 -12.68 3.31 19.88
CA ARG A 3 -12.73 1.93 19.32
C ARG A 3 -11.72 1.65 18.20
N ALA A 4 -11.18 2.68 17.57
CA ALA A 4 -10.13 2.54 16.56
C ALA A 4 -8.81 1.96 17.12
N HIS A 5 -8.57 2.09 18.42
CA HIS A 5 -7.37 1.61 19.09
C HIS A 5 -7.32 0.08 19.25
N LEU A 6 -8.47 -0.58 19.29
CA LEU A 6 -8.56 -2.02 19.49
C LEU A 6 -8.39 -2.80 18.18
N LEU A 7 -8.77 -2.20 17.05
CA LEU A 7 -8.85 -2.91 15.76
C LEU A 7 -7.50 -3.25 15.14
N TYR A 8 -6.44 -2.50 15.43
CA TYR A 8 -5.14 -2.75 14.81
C TYR A 8 -4.31 -3.82 15.54
N ARG A 9 -4.48 -3.92 16.84
CA ARG A 9 -3.76 -4.88 17.68
C ARG A 9 -4.34 -6.29 17.57
N ASP A 10 -5.65 -6.37 17.28
CA ASP A 10 -6.38 -7.64 17.24
C ASP A 10 -6.48 -8.27 15.85
N VAL A 11 -6.08 -7.53 14.79
CA VAL A 11 -6.23 -7.98 13.40
C VAL A 11 -4.92 -8.55 12.82
N LEU A 12 -3.77 -8.15 13.36
CA LEU A 12 -2.48 -8.69 12.95
C LEU A 12 -1.86 -9.49 14.08
N ASP A 13 -1.94 -10.81 14.02
CA ASP A 13 -1.23 -11.71 14.95
C ASP A 13 0.30 -11.62 14.79
N ILE A 14 0.76 -11.02 13.71
CA ILE A 14 2.16 -10.85 13.35
C ILE A 14 2.47 -9.39 12.96
N PRO A 15 3.73 -8.94 13.05
CA PRO A 15 4.12 -7.60 12.60
C PRO A 15 3.74 -7.32 11.14
N ALA A 16 3.38 -6.06 10.84
CA ALA A 16 2.88 -5.64 9.53
C ALA A 16 3.83 -5.97 8.37
N ASP A 17 5.14 -5.83 8.57
CA ASP A 17 6.16 -6.20 7.60
C ASP A 17 6.18 -7.70 7.29
N GLN A 18 6.05 -8.54 8.30
CA GLN A 18 5.98 -10.00 8.14
C GLN A 18 4.68 -10.42 7.45
N TRP A 19 3.57 -9.79 7.83
CA TRP A 19 2.30 -10.04 7.17
C TRP A 19 2.35 -9.71 5.68
N LEU A 20 2.94 -8.57 5.33
CA LEU A 20 3.11 -8.17 3.92
C LEU A 20 4.00 -9.16 3.15
N GLU A 21 5.11 -9.64 3.73
CA GLU A 21 5.97 -10.65 3.08
C GLU A 21 5.26 -11.97 2.82
N GLN A 22 4.28 -12.34 3.66
CA GLN A 22 3.50 -13.55 3.48
C GLN A 22 2.39 -13.44 2.44
N HIS A 23 1.86 -12.23 2.21
CA HIS A 23 0.62 -12.04 1.46
C HIS A 23 0.76 -11.22 0.19
N VAL A 24 1.87 -10.52 -0.02
CA VAL A 24 2.04 -9.62 -1.16
C VAL A 24 2.97 -10.21 -2.20
N TYR A 25 2.46 -10.27 -3.42
CA TYR A 25 3.21 -10.59 -4.62
C TYR A 25 3.48 -9.32 -5.44
N LEU A 26 4.71 -9.14 -5.86
CA LEU A 26 5.13 -8.04 -6.72
C LEU A 26 5.25 -8.55 -8.16
N SER A 27 4.38 -8.07 -9.04
CA SER A 27 4.48 -8.38 -10.46
C SER A 27 5.72 -7.70 -11.08
N ARG A 28 6.14 -8.17 -12.26
CA ARG A 28 7.25 -7.55 -12.99
C ARG A 28 6.99 -6.09 -13.34
N GLU A 29 5.75 -5.68 -13.50
CA GLU A 29 5.36 -4.29 -13.75
C GLU A 29 5.60 -3.39 -12.53
N VAL A 30 5.34 -3.92 -11.33
CA VAL A 30 5.52 -3.20 -10.07
C VAL A 30 6.98 -3.19 -9.64
N SER A 31 7.66 -4.33 -9.77
CA SER A 31 9.05 -4.52 -9.38
C SER A 31 9.85 -5.22 -10.49
N PRO A 32 10.33 -4.48 -11.50
CA PRO A 32 11.04 -5.07 -12.64
C PRO A 32 12.29 -5.85 -12.25
N ASN A 33 12.98 -5.39 -11.22
CA ASN A 33 14.27 -5.95 -10.80
C ASN A 33 14.14 -7.14 -9.84
N ALA A 34 13.02 -7.25 -9.15
CA ALA A 34 12.79 -8.30 -8.16
C ALA A 34 11.30 -8.67 -8.11
N PRO A 35 10.75 -9.27 -9.19
CA PRO A 35 9.39 -9.78 -9.17
C PRO A 35 9.30 -11.03 -8.31
N GLY A 36 8.14 -11.28 -7.71
CA GLY A 36 7.90 -12.44 -6.87
C GLY A 36 7.25 -12.08 -5.55
N ASN A 37 7.29 -12.98 -4.59
CA ASN A 37 6.83 -12.67 -3.25
C ASN A 37 7.65 -11.54 -2.66
N LEU A 38 6.97 -10.62 -1.97
CA LEU A 38 7.64 -9.51 -1.32
C LEU A 38 8.72 -10.04 -0.38
N SER A 39 9.93 -9.50 -0.50
CA SER A 39 11.03 -9.73 0.42
C SER A 39 11.67 -8.41 0.81
N LEU A 40 11.73 -8.15 2.09
CA LEU A 40 12.35 -6.96 2.67
C LEU A 40 13.80 -7.21 3.13
N THR A 41 14.36 -8.36 2.77
CA THR A 41 15.72 -8.74 3.18
C THR A 41 16.77 -7.77 2.62
N GLY A 42 16.58 -7.30 1.39
CA GLY A 42 17.46 -6.31 0.76
C GLY A 42 17.25 -4.85 1.23
N GLN A 43 16.18 -4.61 1.99
CA GLN A 43 15.80 -3.28 2.49
C GLN A 43 15.33 -3.36 3.94
N PRO A 44 16.22 -3.70 4.90
CA PRO A 44 15.83 -3.93 6.29
C PRO A 44 15.20 -2.71 6.96
N TRP A 45 15.56 -1.49 6.54
CA TRP A 45 14.94 -0.25 7.03
C TRP A 45 13.44 -0.16 6.71
N ALA A 46 12.97 -0.78 5.63
CA ALA A 46 11.57 -0.78 5.28
C ALA A 46 10.70 -1.49 6.33
N ARG A 47 11.25 -2.46 7.05
CA ARG A 47 10.54 -3.17 8.14
C ARG A 47 10.12 -2.23 9.25
N GLU A 48 11.06 -1.43 9.75
CA GLU A 48 10.79 -0.47 10.81
C GLU A 48 9.78 0.60 10.35
N ILE A 49 9.95 1.11 9.13
CA ILE A 49 9.03 2.10 8.55
C ILE A 49 7.61 1.52 8.47
N LEU A 50 7.44 0.32 7.94
CA LEU A 50 6.12 -0.29 7.80
C LEU A 50 5.47 -0.59 9.15
N ARG A 51 6.24 -1.04 10.14
CA ARG A 51 5.76 -1.23 11.53
C ARG A 51 5.33 0.10 12.15
N THR A 52 6.12 1.16 11.94
CA THR A 52 5.80 2.50 12.43
C THR A 52 4.53 3.04 11.80
N ILE A 53 4.40 2.93 10.47
CA ILE A 53 3.18 3.35 9.74
C ILE A 53 1.96 2.56 10.23
N ALA A 54 2.14 1.27 10.48
CA ALA A 54 1.09 0.39 10.97
C ALA A 54 0.72 0.63 12.44
N SER A 55 1.49 1.37 13.19
CA SER A 55 1.22 1.62 14.62
C SER A 55 0.01 2.53 14.80
N PRO A 56 -0.94 2.18 15.67
CA PRO A 56 -2.12 3.01 15.95
C PRO A 56 -1.79 4.34 16.65
N TYR A 57 -0.57 4.46 17.17
CA TYR A 57 -0.09 5.67 17.83
C TYR A 57 0.59 6.64 16.88
N THR A 58 0.93 6.20 15.68
CA THR A 58 1.59 7.02 14.67
C THR A 58 0.54 7.84 13.91
N ARG A 59 0.70 9.16 13.88
CA ARG A 59 -0.18 10.07 13.16
C ARG A 59 0.46 10.63 11.90
N GLU A 60 1.78 10.71 11.89
CA GLU A 60 2.54 11.30 10.82
C GLU A 60 3.87 10.56 10.68
N VAL A 61 4.27 10.28 9.44
CA VAL A 61 5.56 9.70 9.11
C VAL A 61 6.18 10.48 7.97
N GLU A 62 7.35 11.04 8.20
CA GLU A 62 8.15 11.72 7.19
C GLU A 62 9.30 10.83 6.73
N LEU A 63 9.35 10.54 5.42
CA LEU A 63 10.40 9.70 4.83
C LEU A 63 11.42 10.56 4.08
N VAL A 64 12.54 10.84 4.72
CA VAL A 64 13.68 11.52 4.10
C VAL A 64 14.70 10.48 3.65
N MET A 65 14.65 10.14 2.37
CA MET A 65 15.43 9.04 1.80
C MET A 65 15.97 9.44 0.42
N GLY A 66 17.11 8.87 0.02
CA GLY A 66 17.70 9.05 -1.31
C GLY A 66 16.81 8.61 -2.46
N ALA A 67 17.19 8.92 -3.67
CA ALA A 67 16.52 8.42 -4.86
C ALA A 67 16.64 6.89 -4.96
N GLN A 68 15.60 6.23 -5.53
CA GLN A 68 15.55 4.79 -5.79
C GLN A 68 15.72 3.89 -4.55
N THR A 69 15.42 4.39 -3.36
CA THR A 69 15.47 3.63 -2.10
C THR A 69 14.16 2.90 -1.74
N GLY A 70 13.21 2.83 -2.67
CA GLY A 70 11.96 2.10 -2.45
C GLY A 70 10.83 2.90 -1.81
N LYS A 71 10.95 4.23 -1.65
CA LYS A 71 9.91 5.07 -1.03
C LYS A 71 8.51 4.82 -1.57
N THR A 72 8.35 4.86 -2.89
CA THR A 72 7.05 4.64 -3.53
C THR A 72 6.50 3.24 -3.23
N THR A 73 7.36 2.23 -3.23
CA THR A 73 6.96 0.86 -2.89
C THR A 73 6.48 0.78 -1.43
N ILE A 74 7.20 1.41 -0.50
CA ILE A 74 6.80 1.47 0.92
C ILE A 74 5.43 2.13 1.07
N LEU A 75 5.18 3.25 0.37
CA LEU A 75 3.89 3.94 0.40
C LEU A 75 2.75 3.07 -0.17
N LEU A 76 3.01 2.35 -1.25
CA LEU A 76 2.01 1.42 -1.83
C LEU A 76 1.74 0.24 -0.90
N LEU A 77 2.75 -0.31 -0.24
CA LEU A 77 2.59 -1.37 0.76
C LEU A 77 1.80 -0.88 1.98
N ALA A 78 2.09 0.32 2.46
CA ALA A 78 1.32 0.97 3.52
C ALA A 78 -0.15 1.15 3.11
N TRP A 79 -0.40 1.59 1.87
CA TRP A 79 -1.75 1.72 1.33
C TRP A 79 -2.47 0.36 1.30
N LEU A 80 -1.82 -0.73 0.90
CA LEU A 80 -2.39 -2.08 0.93
C LEU A 80 -2.80 -2.49 2.33
N LEU A 81 -1.98 -2.21 3.35
CA LEU A 81 -2.32 -2.47 4.75
C LEU A 81 -3.59 -1.72 5.16
N PHE A 82 -3.65 -0.41 4.87
CA PHE A 82 -4.83 0.39 5.21
C PHE A 82 -6.07 -0.09 4.44
N ALA A 83 -5.94 -0.35 3.15
CA ALA A 83 -7.05 -0.86 2.33
C ALA A 83 -7.61 -2.19 2.87
N ARG A 84 -6.79 -3.02 3.46
CA ARG A 84 -7.18 -4.33 3.98
C ARG A 84 -7.76 -4.27 5.38
N PHE A 85 -7.11 -3.54 6.28
CA PHE A 85 -7.41 -3.59 7.72
C PHE A 85 -8.16 -2.36 8.23
N HIS A 86 -8.02 -1.22 7.54
CA HIS A 86 -8.68 0.04 7.89
C HIS A 86 -9.24 0.70 6.65
N PRO A 87 -10.30 0.14 6.04
CA PRO A 87 -10.93 0.76 4.88
C PRO A 87 -11.40 2.19 5.24
N GLN A 88 -10.72 3.18 4.69
CA GLN A 88 -11.01 4.60 4.88
C GLN A 88 -10.58 5.35 3.63
N PRO A 89 -11.12 6.55 3.38
CA PRO A 89 -10.64 7.40 2.31
C PRO A 89 -9.14 7.64 2.43
N CYS A 90 -8.39 7.40 1.34
CA CYS A 90 -6.96 7.66 1.26
C CYS A 90 -6.69 8.60 0.10
N LEU A 91 -5.79 9.55 0.32
CA LEU A 91 -5.30 10.47 -0.71
C LEU A 91 -3.81 10.23 -0.94
N ILE A 92 -3.43 10.00 -2.20
CA ILE A 92 -2.04 9.97 -2.63
C ILE A 92 -1.79 11.21 -3.47
N GLY A 93 -1.15 12.22 -2.87
CA GLY A 93 -0.78 13.46 -3.56
C GLY A 93 0.57 13.32 -4.27
N LEU A 94 0.62 13.76 -5.51
CA LEU A 94 1.86 13.85 -6.30
C LEU A 94 2.01 15.26 -6.89
N SER A 95 3.20 15.60 -7.34
CA SER A 95 3.51 16.96 -7.82
C SER A 95 2.81 17.34 -9.11
N THR A 96 2.37 16.37 -9.91
CA THR A 96 1.66 16.61 -11.19
C THR A 96 0.67 15.51 -11.50
N ASP A 97 -0.41 15.82 -12.22
CA ASP A 97 -1.41 14.87 -12.68
C ASP A 97 -0.83 13.71 -13.52
N PRO A 98 0.10 13.95 -14.49
CA PRO A 98 0.71 12.84 -15.23
C PRO A 98 1.50 11.86 -14.35
N LEU A 99 2.07 12.31 -13.23
CA LEU A 99 2.74 11.42 -12.29
C LEU A 99 1.73 10.60 -11.50
N ALA A 100 0.60 11.19 -11.10
CA ALA A 100 -0.48 10.50 -10.43
C ALA A 100 -1.07 9.39 -11.30
N ASP A 101 -1.40 9.70 -12.56
CA ASP A 101 -1.87 8.73 -13.54
C ASP A 101 -0.87 7.59 -13.77
N ARG A 102 0.40 7.93 -13.88
CA ARG A 102 1.46 6.94 -14.07
C ARG A 102 1.60 6.02 -12.85
N LEU A 103 1.52 6.58 -11.64
CA LEU A 103 1.55 5.77 -10.42
C LEU A 103 0.36 4.83 -10.36
N ALA A 104 -0.85 5.34 -10.59
CA ALA A 104 -2.06 4.54 -10.58
C ALA A 104 -2.01 3.41 -11.62
N LYS A 105 -1.77 3.74 -12.89
CA LYS A 105 -1.82 2.79 -14.01
C LYS A 105 -0.67 1.78 -14.02
N ARG A 106 0.55 2.20 -13.65
CA ARG A 106 1.74 1.36 -13.79
C ARG A 106 2.19 0.69 -12.48
N ARG A 107 1.67 1.11 -11.35
CA ARG A 107 2.10 0.58 -10.06
C ARG A 107 0.96 0.10 -9.21
N LEU A 108 -0.01 0.96 -8.89
CA LEU A 108 -1.05 0.64 -7.94
C LEU A 108 -2.03 -0.41 -8.49
N ILE A 109 -2.59 -0.18 -9.68
CA ILE A 109 -3.53 -1.13 -10.31
C ILE A 109 -2.87 -2.50 -10.54
N PRO A 110 -1.69 -2.61 -11.16
CA PRO A 110 -1.02 -3.90 -11.30
C PRO A 110 -0.70 -4.59 -9.97
N LEU A 111 -0.35 -3.81 -8.93
CA LEU A 111 -0.12 -4.36 -7.60
C LEU A 111 -1.39 -4.99 -7.02
N ILE A 112 -2.53 -4.33 -7.16
CA ILE A 112 -3.81 -4.84 -6.68
C ILE A 112 -4.21 -6.10 -7.47
N GLN A 113 -4.12 -6.04 -8.80
CA GLN A 113 -4.47 -7.16 -9.68
C GLN A 113 -3.62 -8.41 -9.44
N ALA A 114 -2.35 -8.23 -9.11
CA ALA A 114 -1.44 -9.33 -8.79
C ALA A 114 -1.71 -9.98 -7.43
N ASN A 115 -2.55 -9.36 -6.60
CA ASN A 115 -2.82 -9.81 -5.23
C ASN A 115 -4.32 -10.08 -5.04
N PRO A 116 -4.78 -11.35 -5.14
CA PRO A 116 -6.21 -11.70 -5.11
C PRO A 116 -6.96 -11.21 -3.88
N ALA A 117 -6.28 -11.08 -2.74
CA ALA A 117 -6.88 -10.53 -1.52
C ALA A 117 -7.43 -9.10 -1.67
N TRP A 118 -6.99 -8.37 -2.70
CA TRP A 118 -7.43 -7.02 -3.06
C TRP A 118 -8.07 -6.95 -4.44
N GLY A 119 -7.78 -7.91 -5.34
CA GLY A 119 -8.18 -7.88 -6.74
C GLY A 119 -9.68 -7.86 -6.97
N ASP A 120 -10.44 -8.58 -6.17
CA ASP A 120 -11.91 -8.66 -6.23
C ASP A 120 -12.61 -7.33 -5.91
N LYS A 121 -11.86 -6.37 -5.39
CA LYS A 121 -12.36 -5.08 -4.93
C LYS A 121 -12.10 -3.94 -5.90
N LEU A 122 -11.44 -4.21 -7.02
CA LEU A 122 -11.28 -3.21 -8.06
C LEU A 122 -12.63 -2.94 -8.74
N PRO A 123 -12.99 -1.67 -8.94
CA PRO A 123 -14.15 -1.35 -9.74
C PRO A 123 -13.94 -1.83 -11.18
N PRO A 124 -15.02 -2.14 -11.91
CA PRO A 124 -14.95 -2.44 -13.33
C PRO A 124 -14.19 -1.32 -14.07
N ALA A 125 -13.41 -1.69 -15.08
CA ALA A 125 -12.51 -0.77 -15.81
C ALA A 125 -13.18 0.49 -16.40
N ASN A 126 -14.50 0.50 -16.51
CA ASN A 126 -15.30 1.61 -17.02
C ASN A 126 -15.90 2.51 -15.93
N GLN A 127 -15.70 2.23 -14.64
CA GLN A 127 -16.23 3.03 -13.54
C GLN A 127 -15.16 3.86 -12.80
N GLY A 128 -13.89 3.67 -13.11
CA GLY A 128 -12.80 4.45 -12.53
C GLY A 128 -12.44 5.65 -13.38
N GLN A 129 -12.47 6.85 -12.82
CA GLN A 129 -11.67 7.92 -13.38
C GLN A 129 -10.21 7.56 -13.22
N GLU A 130 -9.36 7.97 -14.16
CA GLU A 130 -7.95 7.56 -14.21
C GLU A 130 -7.15 7.89 -12.95
N SER A 131 -7.64 8.83 -12.14
CA SER A 131 -7.03 9.28 -10.87
C SER A 131 -7.76 8.81 -9.61
N MET A 132 -8.85 8.02 -9.73
CA MET A 132 -9.64 7.61 -8.59
C MET A 132 -9.90 6.10 -8.61
N ILE A 133 -9.51 5.42 -7.54
CA ILE A 133 -9.80 4.00 -7.32
C ILE A 133 -10.80 3.90 -6.17
N LEU A 134 -11.97 3.36 -6.45
CA LEU A 134 -13.04 3.17 -5.48
C LEU A 134 -13.04 1.74 -4.97
N TYR A 135 -12.88 1.59 -3.68
CA TYR A 135 -13.12 0.34 -2.98
C TYR A 135 -14.42 0.41 -2.18
N PRO A 136 -15.12 -0.69 -1.95
CA PRO A 136 -16.23 -0.71 -1.02
C PRO A 136 -15.78 -0.17 0.35
N GLY A 137 -16.32 0.97 0.74
CA GLY A 137 -15.97 1.66 1.99
C GLY A 137 -14.65 2.44 2.00
N GLN A 138 -13.98 2.56 0.85
CA GLN A 138 -12.73 3.31 0.72
C GLN A 138 -12.67 4.07 -0.60
N TYR A 139 -12.13 5.28 -0.56
CA TYR A 139 -11.85 6.11 -1.73
C TYR A 139 -10.35 6.42 -1.75
N THR A 140 -9.71 6.18 -2.88
CA THR A 140 -8.29 6.52 -3.09
C THR A 140 -8.21 7.51 -4.24
N PHE A 141 -7.63 8.66 -4.00
CA PHE A 141 -7.45 9.73 -4.97
C PHE A 141 -5.97 9.88 -5.32
#